data_b446c874ad1ff5e53edb52e087fb1341
#
_entry.id   b446c874ad1ff5e53edb52e087fb1341
#
_cell.length_a   1.000
_cell.length_b   1.000
_cell.length_c   1.000
_cell.angle_alpha   90.00
_cell.angle_beta   90.00
_cell.angle_gamma   90.00
#
_symmetry.space_group_name_H-M   'P 1'
#
loop_
_entity.id
_entity.type
_entity.pdbx_description
1 polymer ?
#
loop_
_entity_poly.entity_id
_entity_poly.type
_entity_poly.pdbx_seq_one_letter_code
_entity_poly.pdbx_strand_id
1 'polypeptide(L)'
;MPTKEHLEGQWREWRYAHVAKMFRPYGWTSLVAQYWLEADDKDVGFDLLPGTWSVDNGRIMFTPPASGPNLSVNGEYPAGPVEIIPGRNQTYGHGKSVPVYFGVNEVEAILRSKNDGRSLYGVRVRDPRQATRLEDAGVTAFDYDPAWRIRGIYTPSETTEFEAETVEAGVRESTPRIGKFTFDHKGRSYSLVLIGKDTAAGVQPVAHVRDQTSGRVTYGAGRVIELQFADDTNTRIDWIDFNYAVALPCAFTNFVTCPLVPPENQLDFEVLAGEKRPSQDVVRTMTYQP
;
A
#
# COMPACT_ATOMS: atom_id res chain seq x y z
N MET A 1 15.84 -21.81 -20.86
CA MET A 1 15.13 -20.59 -20.44
C MET A 1 13.67 -20.71 -20.90
N PRO A 2 12.69 -20.24 -20.14
CA PRO A 2 11.30 -20.24 -20.59
C PRO A 2 11.15 -19.40 -21.86
N THR A 3 10.19 -19.76 -22.72
CA THR A 3 9.89 -18.99 -23.95
C THR A 3 9.18 -17.67 -23.59
N LYS A 4 9.17 -16.73 -24.55
CA LYS A 4 8.43 -15.46 -24.39
C LYS A 4 6.95 -15.73 -24.11
N GLU A 5 6.34 -16.63 -24.86
CA GLU A 5 4.92 -16.98 -24.73
C GLU A 5 4.59 -17.55 -23.35
N HIS A 6 5.48 -18.35 -22.79
CA HIS A 6 5.31 -18.90 -21.44
C HIS A 6 5.36 -17.80 -20.38
N LEU A 7 6.35 -16.90 -20.45
CA LEU A 7 6.49 -15.79 -19.52
C LEU A 7 5.32 -14.79 -19.62
N GLU A 8 4.87 -14.50 -20.84
CA GLU A 8 3.72 -13.63 -21.08
C GLU A 8 2.42 -14.26 -20.56
N GLY A 9 2.25 -15.58 -20.70
CA GLY A 9 1.12 -16.32 -20.12
C GLY A 9 1.07 -16.19 -18.60
N GLN A 10 2.20 -16.43 -17.93
CA GLN A 10 2.31 -16.27 -16.47
C GLN A 10 2.02 -14.84 -16.03
N TRP A 11 2.53 -13.84 -16.74
CA TRP A 11 2.27 -12.44 -16.45
C TRP A 11 0.79 -12.07 -16.59
N ARG A 12 0.09 -12.58 -17.63
CA ARG A 12 -1.35 -12.34 -17.84
C ARG A 12 -2.18 -12.92 -16.70
N GLU A 13 -1.90 -14.15 -16.27
CA GLU A 13 -2.56 -14.80 -15.14
C GLU A 13 -2.34 -14.03 -13.83
N TRP A 14 -1.09 -13.68 -13.56
CA TRP A 14 -0.75 -12.88 -12.38
C TRP A 14 -1.45 -11.52 -12.41
N ARG A 15 -1.44 -10.84 -13.58
CA ARG A 15 -2.06 -9.54 -13.72
C ARG A 15 -3.57 -9.60 -13.49
N TYR A 16 -4.25 -10.62 -14.01
CA TYR A 16 -5.67 -10.84 -13.74
C TYR A 16 -5.93 -10.99 -12.24
N ALA A 17 -5.16 -11.83 -11.56
CA ALA A 17 -5.28 -12.03 -10.12
C ALA A 17 -4.96 -10.75 -9.31
N HIS A 18 -3.94 -9.97 -9.75
CA HIS A 18 -3.58 -8.71 -9.12
C HIS A 18 -4.72 -7.67 -9.22
N VAL A 19 -5.28 -7.47 -10.40
CA VAL A 19 -6.40 -6.54 -10.61
C VAL A 19 -7.62 -6.98 -9.79
N ALA A 20 -7.99 -8.26 -9.81
CA ALA A 20 -9.07 -8.79 -9.00
C ALA A 20 -8.85 -8.55 -7.49
N LYS A 21 -7.61 -8.69 -7.01
CA LYS A 21 -7.25 -8.42 -5.62
C LYS A 21 -7.39 -6.93 -5.24
N MET A 22 -7.16 -6.02 -6.18
CA MET A 22 -7.34 -4.58 -5.93
C MET A 22 -8.80 -4.20 -5.70
N PHE A 23 -9.71 -4.80 -6.45
CA PHE A 23 -11.15 -4.53 -6.41
C PHE A 23 -11.93 -5.49 -5.49
N ARG A 24 -11.25 -6.33 -4.72
CA ARG A 24 -11.92 -7.18 -3.73
C ARG A 24 -12.64 -6.35 -2.66
N PRO A 25 -13.71 -6.86 -2.05
CA PRO A 25 -14.28 -6.27 -0.84
C PRO A 25 -13.20 -6.03 0.21
N TYR A 26 -13.22 -4.89 0.86
CA TYR A 26 -12.22 -4.44 1.84
C TYR A 26 -10.77 -4.36 1.31
N GLY A 27 -10.59 -4.31 -0.03
CA GLY A 27 -9.32 -3.97 -0.68
C GLY A 27 -9.02 -2.46 -0.60
N TRP A 28 -7.94 -2.03 -1.28
CA TRP A 28 -7.55 -0.61 -1.28
C TRP A 28 -8.61 0.30 -1.91
N THR A 29 -9.32 -0.18 -2.92
CA THR A 29 -10.36 0.55 -3.63
C THR A 29 -11.66 0.68 -2.85
N SER A 30 -11.80 0.00 -1.72
CA SER A 30 -12.96 0.12 -0.82
C SER A 30 -12.84 1.25 0.20
N LEU A 31 -11.68 1.91 0.32
CA LEU A 31 -11.49 3.03 1.24
C LEU A 31 -12.36 4.22 0.84
N VAL A 32 -13.18 4.71 1.77
CA VAL A 32 -14.10 5.82 1.58
C VAL A 32 -13.84 6.99 2.52
N ALA A 33 -13.08 6.79 3.60
CA ALA A 33 -12.66 7.85 4.51
C ALA A 33 -11.35 7.51 5.23
N GLN A 34 -10.66 8.57 5.64
CA GLN A 34 -9.53 8.53 6.57
C GLN A 34 -9.63 9.76 7.47
N TYR A 35 -9.60 9.54 8.77
CA TYR A 35 -9.63 10.56 9.80
C TYR A 35 -8.35 10.51 10.59
N TRP A 36 -7.90 11.67 11.08
CA TRP A 36 -6.73 11.79 11.93
C TRP A 36 -7.09 12.24 13.33
N LEU A 37 -6.38 11.71 14.31
CA LEU A 37 -6.44 12.09 15.71
C LEU A 37 -5.04 12.46 16.19
N GLU A 38 -4.95 13.53 16.94
CA GLU A 38 -3.76 13.94 17.67
C GLU A 38 -3.72 13.29 19.06
N ALA A 39 -2.57 13.33 19.72
CA ALA A 39 -2.37 12.70 21.02
C ALA A 39 -3.29 13.23 22.15
N ASP A 40 -3.79 14.46 21.99
CA ASP A 40 -4.63 15.14 22.98
C ASP A 40 -6.11 15.18 22.61
N ASP A 41 -6.50 14.61 21.47
CA ASP A 41 -7.87 14.63 21.00
C ASP A 41 -8.79 13.82 21.91
N LYS A 42 -9.93 14.45 22.26
CA LYS A 42 -10.98 13.86 23.09
C LYS A 42 -12.34 14.12 22.47
N ASP A 43 -13.19 13.11 22.53
CA ASP A 43 -14.59 13.18 22.08
C ASP A 43 -14.79 13.69 20.64
N VAL A 44 -13.89 13.32 19.74
CA VAL A 44 -13.95 13.67 18.32
C VAL A 44 -15.01 12.81 17.63
N GLY A 45 -15.98 13.45 16.98
CA GLY A 45 -16.97 12.77 16.14
C GLY A 45 -16.49 12.67 14.68
N PHE A 46 -16.83 11.58 14.01
CA PHE A 46 -16.60 11.39 12.57
C PHE A 46 -17.93 11.22 11.84
N ASP A 47 -18.07 11.84 10.68
CA ASP A 47 -19.31 11.87 9.90
C ASP A 47 -19.81 10.50 9.41
N LEU A 48 -18.88 9.56 9.15
CA LEU A 48 -19.23 8.21 8.70
C LEU A 48 -19.24 7.16 9.82
N LEU A 49 -18.94 7.53 11.06
CA LEU A 49 -18.85 6.61 12.19
C LEU A 49 -19.66 7.09 13.39
N PRO A 50 -20.27 6.16 14.14
CA PRO A 50 -21.01 6.51 15.36
C PRO A 50 -20.05 6.85 16.51
N GLY A 51 -20.61 7.41 17.60
CA GLY A 51 -19.89 7.65 18.84
C GLY A 51 -18.81 8.71 18.74
N THR A 52 -17.88 8.66 19.68
CA THR A 52 -16.74 9.59 19.74
C THR A 52 -15.41 8.83 19.84
N TRP A 53 -14.37 9.51 19.40
CA TRP A 53 -13.02 8.95 19.32
C TRP A 53 -12.06 9.84 20.09
N SER A 54 -11.10 9.23 20.73
CA SER A 54 -10.07 9.93 21.48
C SER A 54 -8.74 9.19 21.43
N VAL A 55 -7.67 9.87 21.83
CA VAL A 55 -6.38 9.24 22.13
C VAL A 55 -6.13 9.32 23.62
N ASP A 56 -5.98 8.16 24.27
CA ASP A 56 -5.67 8.06 25.69
C ASP A 56 -4.39 7.24 25.91
N ASN A 57 -3.37 7.88 26.47
CA ASN A 57 -2.06 7.25 26.73
C ASN A 57 -1.50 6.51 25.50
N GLY A 58 -1.60 7.12 24.32
CA GLY A 58 -1.12 6.56 23.06
C GLY A 58 -2.00 5.46 22.45
N ARG A 59 -3.23 5.29 22.94
CA ARG A 59 -4.21 4.31 22.46
C ARG A 59 -5.40 5.00 21.83
N ILE A 60 -5.86 4.46 20.69
CA ILE A 60 -7.10 4.92 20.05
C ILE A 60 -8.29 4.33 20.81
N MET A 61 -9.12 5.19 21.36
CA MET A 61 -10.31 4.81 22.12
C MET A 61 -11.57 5.17 21.34
N PHE A 62 -12.51 4.25 21.29
CA PHE A 62 -13.86 4.48 20.79
C PHE A 62 -14.84 4.47 21.97
N THR A 63 -15.65 5.51 22.09
CA THR A 63 -16.76 5.60 23.05
C THR A 63 -18.09 5.47 22.30
N PRO A 64 -18.86 4.43 22.56
CA PRO A 64 -20.14 4.21 21.87
C PRO A 64 -21.15 5.31 22.19
N PRO A 65 -22.08 5.61 21.29
CA PRO A 65 -23.17 6.56 21.58
C PRO A 65 -24.10 5.98 22.65
N ALA A 66 -24.73 6.84 23.42
CA ALA A 66 -25.70 6.44 24.47
C ALA A 66 -26.92 5.68 23.89
N SER A 67 -27.25 5.90 22.63
CA SER A 67 -28.33 5.22 21.91
C SER A 67 -28.05 5.27 20.40
N GLY A 68 -28.67 4.36 19.65
CA GLY A 68 -28.56 4.31 18.19
C GLY A 68 -27.52 3.32 17.68
N PRO A 69 -27.07 3.49 16.43
CA PRO A 69 -26.10 2.60 15.80
C PRO A 69 -24.76 2.58 16.54
N ASN A 70 -24.12 1.40 16.62
CA ASN A 70 -22.85 1.18 17.31
C ASN A 70 -21.87 0.38 16.46
N LEU A 71 -20.58 0.43 16.79
CA LEU A 71 -19.56 -0.43 16.18
C LEU A 71 -19.64 -1.84 16.76
N SER A 72 -19.41 -2.83 15.92
CA SER A 72 -19.05 -4.17 16.34
C SER A 72 -17.52 -4.27 16.45
N VAL A 73 -17.01 -4.59 17.61
CA VAL A 73 -15.59 -4.81 17.89
C VAL A 73 -15.40 -6.28 18.24
N ASN A 74 -14.66 -7.01 17.41
CA ASN A 74 -14.49 -8.45 17.55
C ASN A 74 -15.82 -9.24 17.65
N GLY A 75 -16.86 -8.78 16.95
CA GLY A 75 -18.18 -9.40 16.95
C GLY A 75 -19.12 -8.97 18.08
N GLU A 76 -18.66 -8.12 19.01
CA GLU A 76 -19.44 -7.62 20.14
C GLU A 76 -19.72 -6.13 20.02
N TYR A 77 -20.84 -5.66 20.55
CA TYR A 77 -21.19 -4.24 20.62
C TYR A 77 -20.80 -3.69 21.99
N PRO A 78 -19.75 -2.85 22.10
CA PRO A 78 -19.29 -2.35 23.38
C PRO A 78 -20.35 -1.48 24.07
N ALA A 79 -20.52 -1.66 25.39
CA ALA A 79 -21.41 -0.85 26.23
C ALA A 79 -20.70 0.36 26.84
N GLY A 80 -19.39 0.51 26.67
CA GLY A 80 -18.54 1.59 27.17
C GLY A 80 -17.30 1.77 26.33
N PRO A 81 -16.39 2.68 26.70
CA PRO A 81 -15.16 2.95 25.97
C PRO A 81 -14.32 1.68 25.74
N VAL A 82 -13.83 1.49 24.52
CA VAL A 82 -13.00 0.35 24.11
C VAL A 82 -11.81 0.81 23.27
N GLU A 83 -10.68 0.15 23.44
CA GLU A 83 -9.50 0.37 22.61
C GLU A 83 -9.67 -0.25 21.22
N ILE A 84 -9.34 0.52 20.19
CA ILE A 84 -9.22 0.03 18.82
C ILE A 84 -7.73 -0.08 18.48
N ILE A 85 -7.24 -1.30 18.39
CA ILE A 85 -5.82 -1.59 18.21
C ILE A 85 -5.41 -1.35 16.76
N PRO A 86 -4.45 -0.44 16.47
CA PRO A 86 -3.94 -0.25 15.13
C PRO A 86 -3.30 -1.52 14.57
N GLY A 87 -3.59 -1.84 13.31
CA GLY A 87 -2.83 -2.82 12.56
C GLY A 87 -1.36 -2.38 12.43
N ARG A 88 -0.42 -3.34 12.49
CA ARG A 88 0.98 -3.03 12.17
C ARG A 88 1.06 -2.62 10.70
N ASN A 89 1.93 -1.65 10.43
CA ASN A 89 2.27 -1.06 9.13
C ASN A 89 1.65 -1.80 7.90
N GLN A 90 0.54 -1.26 7.39
CA GLN A 90 -0.28 -1.98 6.40
C GLN A 90 0.22 -1.86 4.97
N THR A 91 1.12 -0.92 4.67
CA THR A 91 1.72 -0.81 3.34
C THR A 91 2.70 -1.95 3.12
N TYR A 92 3.48 -2.29 4.14
CA TYR A 92 4.52 -3.33 4.07
C TYR A 92 4.40 -4.42 5.15
N GLY A 93 3.36 -4.42 6.00
CA GLY A 93 3.19 -5.39 7.07
C GLY A 93 1.77 -5.93 7.19
N HIS A 94 1.62 -7.14 7.73
CA HIS A 94 0.35 -7.77 8.09
C HIS A 94 0.20 -7.81 9.61
N GLY A 95 -0.24 -6.70 10.21
CA GLY A 95 -0.77 -6.74 11.57
C GLY A 95 -2.18 -7.32 11.56
N LYS A 96 -2.48 -8.26 12.45
CA LYS A 96 -3.88 -8.62 12.72
C LYS A 96 -4.46 -7.54 13.62
N SER A 97 -5.24 -6.62 13.04
CA SER A 97 -6.14 -5.79 13.82
C SER A 97 -7.33 -6.62 14.30
N VAL A 98 -7.90 -6.24 15.43
CA VAL A 98 -9.19 -6.76 15.85
C VAL A 98 -10.23 -6.33 14.81
N PRO A 99 -11.09 -7.25 14.29
CA PRO A 99 -12.13 -6.87 13.33
C PRO A 99 -13.09 -5.85 13.94
N VAL A 100 -13.23 -4.70 13.28
CA VAL A 100 -14.16 -3.65 13.69
C VAL A 100 -15.05 -3.31 12.52
N TYR A 101 -16.36 -3.30 12.73
CA TYR A 101 -17.33 -3.02 11.69
C TYR A 101 -18.41 -2.02 12.13
N PHE A 102 -18.83 -1.21 11.19
CA PHE A 102 -20.04 -0.39 11.27
C PHE A 102 -21.00 -0.78 10.14
N GLY A 103 -22.01 -1.57 10.46
CA GLY A 103 -22.82 -2.22 9.44
C GLY A 103 -21.95 -3.13 8.56
N VAL A 104 -21.90 -2.86 7.27
CA VAL A 104 -21.04 -3.58 6.31
C VAL A 104 -19.64 -2.97 6.16
N ASN A 105 -19.41 -1.80 6.72
CA ASN A 105 -18.14 -1.08 6.58
C ASN A 105 -17.12 -1.62 7.59
N GLU A 106 -15.92 -1.94 7.11
CA GLU A 106 -14.77 -2.24 7.98
C GLU A 106 -14.13 -0.94 8.46
N VAL A 107 -13.82 -0.89 9.75
CA VAL A 107 -13.14 0.24 10.40
C VAL A 107 -11.75 -0.21 10.83
N GLU A 108 -10.74 0.54 10.43
CA GLU A 108 -9.35 0.19 10.63
C GLU A 108 -8.60 1.33 11.33
N ALA A 109 -8.01 1.04 12.48
CA ALA A 109 -7.08 1.97 13.12
C ALA A 109 -5.68 1.84 12.53
N ILE A 110 -5.01 2.97 12.30
CA ILE A 110 -3.63 3.05 11.81
C ILE A 110 -2.79 3.97 12.70
N LEU A 111 -1.49 3.69 12.75
CA LEU A 111 -0.51 4.53 13.43
C LEU A 111 0.54 4.99 12.42
N ARG A 112 0.84 6.30 12.45
CA ARG A 112 1.88 6.93 11.64
C ARG A 112 2.74 7.83 12.52
N SER A 113 3.80 8.38 11.96
CA SER A 113 4.58 9.43 12.60
C SER A 113 4.48 10.74 11.81
N LYS A 114 4.62 11.85 12.52
CA LYS A 114 4.80 13.18 11.93
C LYS A 114 6.26 13.48 11.67
N ASN A 115 6.55 14.50 10.88
CA ASN A 115 7.91 14.95 10.60
C ASN A 115 8.68 15.36 11.87
N ASP A 116 7.99 15.78 12.92
CA ASP A 116 8.56 16.13 14.23
C ASP A 116 8.70 14.94 15.19
N GLY A 117 8.41 13.72 14.72
CA GLY A 117 8.51 12.48 15.49
C GLY A 117 7.31 12.17 16.37
N ARG A 118 6.29 13.04 16.44
CA ARG A 118 5.07 12.74 17.20
C ARG A 118 4.24 11.68 16.50
N SER A 119 3.55 10.85 17.29
CA SER A 119 2.59 9.88 16.76
C SER A 119 1.36 10.56 16.19
N LEU A 120 0.86 10.01 15.09
CA LEU A 120 -0.37 10.39 14.42
C LEU A 120 -1.28 9.16 14.32
N TYR A 121 -2.47 9.26 14.86
CA TYR A 121 -3.43 8.16 14.97
C TYR A 121 -4.50 8.34 13.92
N GLY A 122 -4.78 7.29 13.14
CA GLY A 122 -5.75 7.36 12.08
C GLY A 122 -6.85 6.33 12.21
N VAL A 123 -8.01 6.66 11.65
CA VAL A 123 -9.15 5.76 11.51
C VAL A 123 -9.58 5.76 10.05
N ARG A 124 -9.60 4.59 9.41
CA ARG A 124 -10.02 4.37 8.03
C ARG A 124 -11.34 3.65 7.99
N VAL A 125 -12.14 3.97 6.99
CA VAL A 125 -13.41 3.30 6.72
C VAL A 125 -13.36 2.68 5.33
N ARG A 126 -13.72 1.41 5.23
CA ARG A 126 -13.83 0.64 3.99
C ARG A 126 -15.28 0.27 3.72
N ASP A 127 -15.82 0.68 2.60
CA ASP A 127 -17.13 0.25 2.10
C ASP A 127 -16.93 -0.79 0.99
N PRO A 128 -17.29 -2.07 1.21
CA PRO A 128 -17.11 -3.11 0.20
C PRO A 128 -17.90 -2.84 -1.09
N ARG A 129 -18.98 -2.05 -1.01
CA ARG A 129 -19.80 -1.68 -2.17
C ARG A 129 -19.06 -0.72 -3.11
N GLN A 130 -18.14 0.08 -2.58
CA GLN A 130 -17.31 0.97 -3.37
C GLN A 130 -16.38 0.19 -4.30
N ALA A 131 -15.75 -0.88 -3.80
CA ALA A 131 -14.87 -1.73 -4.60
C ALA A 131 -15.62 -2.32 -5.82
N THR A 132 -16.82 -2.82 -5.61
CA THR A 132 -17.67 -3.40 -6.68
C THR A 132 -18.03 -2.38 -7.77
N ARG A 133 -18.26 -1.11 -7.41
CA ARG A 133 -18.57 -0.05 -8.39
C ARG A 133 -17.39 0.29 -9.31
N LEU A 134 -16.17 -0.05 -8.92
CA LEU A 134 -14.94 0.30 -9.61
C LEU A 134 -14.34 -0.86 -10.40
N GLU A 135 -14.94 -2.05 -10.31
CA GLU A 135 -14.45 -3.26 -10.98
C GLU A 135 -14.31 -3.09 -12.49
N ASP A 136 -15.20 -2.30 -13.11
CA ASP A 136 -15.20 -1.99 -14.55
C ASP A 136 -14.23 -0.86 -14.95
N ALA A 137 -13.63 -0.17 -13.99
CA ALA A 137 -12.83 1.03 -14.27
C ALA A 137 -11.48 0.74 -14.98
N GLY A 138 -11.05 -0.52 -15.01
CA GLY A 138 -9.91 -1.03 -15.77
C GLY A 138 -8.55 -0.44 -15.35
N VAL A 139 -7.63 -1.31 -14.98
CA VAL A 139 -6.22 -0.96 -14.81
C VAL A 139 -5.48 -1.33 -16.07
N THR A 140 -4.94 -0.35 -16.81
CA THR A 140 -4.19 -0.59 -18.04
C THR A 140 -2.70 -0.81 -17.78
N ALA A 141 -2.03 -1.55 -18.65
CA ALA A 141 -0.60 -1.80 -18.61
C ALA A 141 0.03 -1.67 -20.01
N PHE A 142 1.34 -1.64 -20.06
CA PHE A 142 2.08 -1.89 -21.29
C PHE A 142 1.97 -3.37 -21.67
N ASP A 143 2.19 -3.69 -22.96
CA ASP A 143 2.32 -5.07 -23.40
C ASP A 143 3.54 -5.72 -22.77
N TYR A 144 3.48 -7.04 -22.56
CA TYR A 144 4.60 -7.77 -22.01
C TYR A 144 5.81 -7.74 -22.95
N ASP A 145 6.95 -7.30 -22.44
CA ASP A 145 8.21 -7.30 -23.16
C ASP A 145 9.31 -7.95 -22.30
N PRO A 146 9.86 -9.12 -22.72
CA PRO A 146 10.90 -9.84 -21.98
C PRO A 146 12.19 -9.03 -21.83
N ALA A 147 12.42 -7.99 -22.61
CA ALA A 147 13.56 -7.08 -22.46
C ALA A 147 13.53 -6.33 -21.11
N TRP A 148 12.36 -6.19 -20.48
CA TRP A 148 12.19 -5.59 -19.17
C TRP A 148 12.35 -6.56 -17.99
N ARG A 149 12.64 -7.82 -18.27
CA ARG A 149 13.10 -8.79 -17.27
C ARG A 149 14.62 -8.79 -17.24
N ILE A 150 15.19 -8.04 -16.30
CA ILE A 150 16.61 -7.69 -16.27
C ILE A 150 17.34 -8.52 -15.19
N ARG A 151 18.44 -9.11 -15.57
CA ARG A 151 19.33 -9.82 -14.63
C ARG A 151 20.07 -8.85 -13.73
N GLY A 152 20.27 -9.26 -12.47
CA GLY A 152 21.02 -8.44 -11.52
C GLY A 152 21.57 -9.27 -10.36
N ILE A 153 22.07 -8.56 -9.36
CA ILE A 153 22.67 -9.13 -8.18
C ILE A 153 22.01 -8.51 -6.95
N TYR A 154 21.47 -9.33 -6.09
CA TYR A 154 21.01 -8.92 -4.76
C TYR A 154 22.16 -8.96 -3.77
N THR A 155 22.36 -7.88 -3.05
CA THR A 155 23.26 -7.78 -1.92
C THR A 155 22.44 -7.54 -0.67
N PRO A 156 22.25 -8.55 0.19
CA PRO A 156 21.53 -8.38 1.44
C PRO A 156 22.24 -7.42 2.39
N SER A 157 21.50 -6.78 3.26
CA SER A 157 22.02 -6.02 4.40
C SER A 157 21.26 -6.39 5.66
N GLU A 158 21.77 -6.02 6.82
CA GLU A 158 20.95 -6.02 8.04
C GLU A 158 19.72 -5.16 7.81
N THR A 159 18.58 -5.61 8.33
CA THR A 159 17.33 -4.85 8.24
C THR A 159 17.46 -3.57 9.07
N THR A 160 17.25 -2.44 8.42
CA THR A 160 17.26 -1.14 9.07
C THR A 160 15.93 -0.42 8.79
N GLU A 161 15.30 0.08 9.85
CA GLU A 161 14.10 0.90 9.71
C GLU A 161 14.46 2.29 9.20
N PHE A 162 13.72 2.76 8.23
CA PHE A 162 13.87 4.08 7.64
C PHE A 162 12.52 4.78 7.60
N GLU A 163 12.43 5.97 8.20
CA GLU A 163 11.24 6.81 8.18
C GLU A 163 11.12 7.54 6.84
N ALA A 164 10.31 6.98 5.95
CA ALA A 164 10.03 7.56 4.64
C ALA A 164 8.93 8.63 4.75
N GLU A 165 9.09 9.75 4.05
CA GLU A 165 7.99 10.67 3.79
C GLU A 165 6.92 9.97 2.95
N THR A 166 5.65 10.38 3.12
CA THR A 166 4.53 9.80 2.40
C THR A 166 3.92 10.79 1.41
N VAL A 167 2.98 10.32 0.59
CA VAL A 167 2.19 11.18 -0.31
C VAL A 167 1.32 12.18 0.47
N GLU A 168 1.09 11.96 1.76
CA GLU A 168 0.43 12.91 2.66
C GLU A 168 1.48 13.77 3.36
N ALA A 169 1.41 15.08 3.14
CA ALA A 169 2.41 16.01 3.64
C ALA A 169 2.50 16.00 5.17
N GLY A 170 3.72 15.92 5.68
CA GLY A 170 3.97 15.91 7.13
C GLY A 170 3.80 14.55 7.80
N VAL A 171 3.43 13.50 7.04
CA VAL A 171 3.26 12.13 7.53
C VAL A 171 4.41 11.25 7.08
N ARG A 172 4.92 10.41 7.98
CA ARG A 172 5.98 9.43 7.74
C ARG A 172 5.51 8.02 8.02
N GLU A 173 6.14 7.08 7.35
CA GLU A 173 5.92 5.65 7.52
C GLU A 173 7.26 4.93 7.59
N SER A 174 7.43 4.05 8.60
CA SER A 174 8.61 3.22 8.70
C SER A 174 8.67 2.19 7.58
N THR A 175 9.82 2.10 6.92
CA THR A 175 10.09 1.16 5.82
C THR A 175 11.33 0.35 6.11
N PRO A 176 11.21 -0.99 6.28
CA PRO A 176 12.36 -1.85 6.55
C PRO A 176 13.20 -2.06 5.28
N ARG A 177 14.41 -1.53 5.27
CA ARG A 177 15.39 -1.75 4.19
C ARG A 177 16.14 -3.06 4.44
N ILE A 178 16.21 -3.93 3.45
CA ILE A 178 16.77 -5.29 3.56
C ILE A 178 17.97 -5.56 2.66
N GLY A 179 18.34 -4.62 1.81
CA GLY A 179 19.47 -4.77 0.88
C GLY A 179 19.33 -3.94 -0.38
N LYS A 180 20.13 -4.29 -1.37
CA LYS A 180 20.16 -3.62 -2.68
C LYS A 180 20.13 -4.63 -3.82
N PHE A 181 19.46 -4.27 -4.91
CA PHE A 181 19.50 -5.00 -6.17
C PHE A 181 20.20 -4.16 -7.24
N THR A 182 21.32 -4.67 -7.77
CA THR A 182 22.13 -3.98 -8.78
C THR A 182 21.96 -4.68 -10.13
N PHE A 183 21.75 -3.90 -11.20
CA PHE A 183 21.57 -4.40 -12.56
C PHE A 183 22.16 -3.42 -13.57
N ASP A 184 22.48 -3.91 -14.75
CA ASP A 184 22.95 -3.11 -15.87
C ASP A 184 21.82 -2.87 -16.88
N HIS A 185 21.69 -1.62 -17.36
CA HIS A 185 20.76 -1.25 -18.42
C HIS A 185 21.43 -0.23 -19.35
N LYS A 186 21.43 -0.54 -20.66
CA LYS A 186 22.03 0.32 -21.72
C LYS A 186 23.46 0.78 -21.38
N GLY A 187 24.28 -0.12 -20.85
CA GLY A 187 25.71 0.15 -20.56
C GLY A 187 25.95 0.98 -19.28
N ARG A 188 24.94 1.19 -18.44
CA ARG A 188 25.04 1.84 -17.13
C ARG A 188 24.57 0.89 -16.03
N SER A 189 25.23 0.95 -14.87
CA SER A 189 24.85 0.19 -13.69
C SER A 189 23.91 1.00 -12.80
N TYR A 190 22.86 0.36 -12.31
CA TYR A 190 21.83 0.92 -11.43
C TYR A 190 21.72 0.07 -10.17
N SER A 191 21.43 0.72 -9.06
CA SER A 191 21.26 0.04 -7.78
C SER A 191 19.96 0.53 -7.12
N LEU A 192 19.06 -0.40 -6.78
CA LEU A 192 17.80 -0.13 -6.09
C LEU A 192 17.89 -0.62 -4.65
N VAL A 193 17.49 0.21 -3.72
CA VAL A 193 17.22 -0.21 -2.34
C VAL A 193 15.97 -1.08 -2.33
N LEU A 194 16.05 -2.24 -1.67
CA LEU A 194 14.90 -3.12 -1.48
C LEU A 194 14.31 -2.95 -0.08
N ILE A 195 13.00 -2.94 -0.03
CA ILE A 195 12.18 -2.89 1.17
C ILE A 195 11.65 -4.28 1.46
N GLY A 196 11.67 -4.71 2.72
CA GLY A 196 11.06 -5.95 3.16
C GLY A 196 9.58 -5.74 3.45
N LYS A 197 8.71 -6.41 2.72
CA LYS A 197 7.28 -6.45 2.98
C LYS A 197 6.93 -7.73 3.72
N ASP A 198 6.42 -7.63 4.93
CA ASP A 198 5.96 -8.77 5.68
C ASP A 198 4.74 -9.41 5.01
N THR A 199 4.80 -10.71 4.79
CA THR A 199 3.71 -11.53 4.28
C THR A 199 3.50 -12.77 5.14
N ALA A 200 2.38 -13.47 4.94
CA ALA A 200 2.15 -14.75 5.61
C ALA A 200 3.21 -15.83 5.26
N ALA A 201 3.88 -15.69 4.12
CA ALA A 201 4.93 -16.59 3.65
C ALA A 201 6.35 -16.12 4.05
N GLY A 202 6.47 -15.02 4.80
CA GLY A 202 7.74 -14.41 5.17
C GLY A 202 7.96 -13.05 4.52
N VAL A 203 9.21 -12.57 4.55
CA VAL A 203 9.58 -11.27 3.99
C VAL A 203 9.63 -11.34 2.47
N GLN A 204 8.83 -10.51 1.81
CA GLN A 204 8.81 -10.31 0.36
C GLN A 204 9.67 -9.08 0.01
N PRO A 205 10.75 -9.23 -0.80
CA PRO A 205 11.52 -8.07 -1.26
C PRO A 205 10.72 -7.25 -2.26
N VAL A 206 10.75 -5.93 -2.08
CA VAL A 206 10.00 -4.97 -2.90
C VAL A 206 10.93 -3.84 -3.33
N ALA A 207 10.91 -3.50 -4.62
CA ALA A 207 11.51 -2.27 -5.13
C ALA A 207 10.40 -1.24 -5.40
N HIS A 208 10.47 -0.10 -4.71
CA HIS A 208 9.65 1.05 -5.02
C HIS A 208 10.44 1.97 -5.93
N VAL A 209 10.00 2.18 -7.16
CA VAL A 209 10.77 2.87 -8.22
C VAL A 209 9.98 4.02 -8.84
N ARG A 210 10.72 5.04 -9.27
CA ARG A 210 10.24 6.13 -10.09
C ARG A 210 11.15 6.27 -11.30
N ASP A 211 10.57 6.50 -12.46
CA ASP A 211 11.29 6.58 -13.73
C ASP A 211 10.79 7.76 -14.58
N GLN A 212 11.35 7.96 -15.78
CA GLN A 212 11.01 9.08 -16.65
C GLN A 212 9.57 9.04 -17.20
N THR A 213 8.84 7.95 -17.04
CA THR A 213 7.41 7.87 -17.39
C THR A 213 6.50 8.36 -16.26
N SER A 214 7.02 8.48 -15.04
CA SER A 214 6.26 8.84 -13.84
C SER A 214 5.66 10.24 -13.92
N GLY A 215 4.35 10.34 -13.68
CA GLY A 215 3.58 11.59 -13.78
C GLY A 215 3.12 11.93 -15.21
N ARG A 216 3.59 11.17 -16.21
CA ARG A 216 3.19 11.32 -17.64
C ARG A 216 2.33 10.15 -18.10
N VAL A 217 2.92 8.97 -18.21
CA VAL A 217 2.28 7.72 -18.69
C VAL A 217 1.97 6.80 -17.52
N THR A 218 2.83 6.78 -16.51
CA THR A 218 2.66 5.98 -15.29
C THR A 218 2.35 6.87 -14.09
N TYR A 219 1.97 6.28 -12.97
CA TYR A 219 1.59 7.03 -11.77
C TYR A 219 2.76 7.86 -11.21
N GLY A 220 2.47 9.12 -10.82
CA GLY A 220 3.48 10.11 -10.44
C GLY A 220 4.28 9.77 -9.18
N ALA A 221 3.67 9.11 -8.19
CA ALA A 221 4.36 8.67 -6.98
C ALA A 221 5.18 7.38 -7.16
N GLY A 222 5.28 6.86 -8.39
CA GLY A 222 6.07 5.69 -8.72
C GLY A 222 5.26 4.39 -8.74
N ARG A 223 5.98 3.28 -8.87
CA ARG A 223 5.44 1.93 -8.97
C ARG A 223 6.24 0.97 -8.10
N VAL A 224 5.59 -0.10 -7.68
CA VAL A 224 6.16 -1.14 -6.84
C VAL A 224 6.35 -2.41 -7.66
N ILE A 225 7.50 -3.07 -7.47
CA ILE A 225 7.83 -4.36 -8.07
C ILE A 225 8.15 -5.33 -6.93
N GLU A 226 7.42 -6.43 -6.84
CA GLU A 226 7.75 -7.53 -5.92
C GLU A 226 8.81 -8.41 -6.60
N LEU A 227 9.96 -8.61 -5.93
CA LEU A 227 11.02 -9.47 -6.40
C LEU A 227 10.89 -10.84 -5.73
N GLN A 228 11.43 -11.87 -6.37
CA GLN A 228 11.38 -13.24 -5.85
C GLN A 228 12.77 -13.68 -5.43
N PHE A 229 12.89 -14.23 -4.22
CA PHE A 229 14.09 -14.99 -3.86
C PHE A 229 14.20 -16.23 -4.73
N ALA A 230 15.42 -16.50 -5.19
CA ALA A 230 15.76 -17.65 -6.03
C ALA A 230 16.22 -18.87 -5.23
N ASP A 231 16.28 -18.73 -3.90
CA ASP A 231 16.70 -19.77 -2.95
C ASP A 231 15.89 -19.69 -1.64
N ASP A 232 15.91 -20.80 -0.91
CA ASP A 232 15.19 -20.93 0.37
C ASP A 232 15.89 -20.18 1.54
N THR A 233 17.10 -19.67 1.31
CA THR A 233 17.87 -18.92 2.31
C THR A 233 17.63 -17.42 2.25
N ASN A 234 16.84 -16.96 1.28
CA ASN A 234 16.52 -15.56 1.04
C ASN A 234 17.74 -14.66 0.81
N THR A 235 18.79 -15.24 0.20
CA THR A 235 20.06 -14.55 -0.04
C THR A 235 20.31 -14.22 -1.51
N ARG A 236 19.49 -14.75 -2.44
CA ARG A 236 19.69 -14.55 -3.87
C ARG A 236 18.41 -14.10 -4.57
N ILE A 237 18.53 -13.05 -5.38
CA ILE A 237 17.51 -12.59 -6.34
C ILE A 237 18.24 -12.44 -7.67
N ASP A 238 17.78 -13.15 -8.70
CA ASP A 238 18.45 -13.21 -10.01
C ASP A 238 17.91 -12.16 -11.01
N TRP A 239 16.66 -11.68 -10.80
CA TRP A 239 15.96 -10.88 -11.75
C TRP A 239 15.10 -9.79 -11.10
N ILE A 240 15.04 -8.63 -11.74
CA ILE A 240 13.94 -7.69 -11.60
C ILE A 240 13.11 -7.74 -12.88
N ASP A 241 11.79 -7.88 -12.77
CA ASP A 241 10.90 -7.89 -13.92
C ASP A 241 9.95 -6.70 -13.86
N PHE A 242 10.26 -5.67 -14.63
CA PHE A 242 9.48 -4.44 -14.67
C PHE A 242 8.08 -4.61 -15.28
N ASN A 243 7.81 -5.73 -15.98
CA ASN A 243 6.46 -6.05 -16.45
C ASN A 243 5.48 -6.23 -15.27
N TYR A 244 5.99 -6.56 -14.08
CA TYR A 244 5.23 -6.71 -12.84
C TYR A 244 5.20 -5.41 -12.00
N ALA A 245 5.64 -4.27 -12.56
CA ALA A 245 5.55 -3.00 -11.87
C ALA A 245 4.09 -2.53 -11.80
N VAL A 246 3.60 -2.28 -10.57
CA VAL A 246 2.21 -1.87 -10.31
C VAL A 246 2.15 -0.49 -9.65
N ALA A 247 1.09 0.25 -9.92
CA ALA A 247 0.84 1.51 -9.25
C ALA A 247 0.55 1.29 -7.76
N LEU A 248 0.97 2.25 -6.92
CA LEU A 248 0.66 2.21 -5.49
C LEU A 248 -0.82 2.45 -5.22
N PRO A 249 -1.33 2.06 -4.03
CA PRO A 249 -2.72 2.32 -3.64
C PRO A 249 -3.16 3.78 -3.78
N CYS A 250 -2.26 4.75 -3.57
CA CYS A 250 -2.56 6.17 -3.74
C CYS A 250 -2.82 6.60 -5.19
N ALA A 251 -2.61 5.72 -6.16
CA ALA A 251 -3.08 5.92 -7.53
C ALA A 251 -4.61 5.73 -7.67
N PHE A 252 -5.24 5.09 -6.69
CA PHE A 252 -6.64 4.64 -6.73
C PHE A 252 -7.50 5.23 -5.63
N THR A 253 -6.92 5.76 -4.57
CA THR A 253 -7.64 6.36 -3.43
C THR A 253 -6.81 7.44 -2.76
N ASN A 254 -7.46 8.48 -2.24
CA ASN A 254 -6.83 9.54 -1.46
C ASN A 254 -6.69 9.18 0.04
N PHE A 255 -7.23 8.04 0.47
CA PHE A 255 -7.29 7.63 1.88
C PHE A 255 -6.14 6.72 2.29
N VAL A 256 -4.93 6.99 1.79
CA VAL A 256 -3.71 6.21 2.05
C VAL A 256 -2.49 7.10 2.21
N THR A 257 -1.51 6.60 2.95
CA THR A 257 -0.24 7.26 3.22
C THR A 257 0.91 6.46 2.60
N CYS A 258 0.89 6.30 1.26
CA CYS A 258 1.96 5.56 0.59
C CYS A 258 3.30 6.26 0.78
N PRO A 259 4.38 5.57 1.17
CA PRO A 259 5.71 6.16 1.26
C PRO A 259 6.20 6.62 -0.13
N LEU A 260 6.97 7.70 -0.14
CA LEU A 260 7.61 8.20 -1.35
C LEU A 260 8.76 7.28 -1.77
N VAL A 261 9.06 7.30 -3.06
CA VAL A 261 10.18 6.53 -3.63
C VAL A 261 11.49 6.99 -3.01
N PRO A 262 12.33 6.08 -2.49
CA PRO A 262 13.68 6.42 -2.04
C PRO A 262 14.45 7.16 -3.15
N PRO A 263 15.23 8.20 -2.84
CA PRO A 263 16.01 8.93 -3.84
C PRO A 263 16.90 8.02 -4.69
N GLU A 264 17.42 6.95 -4.09
CA GLU A 264 18.28 5.95 -4.75
C GLU A 264 17.53 5.15 -5.82
N ASN A 265 16.21 5.05 -5.73
CA ASN A 265 15.35 4.28 -6.63
C ASN A 265 14.73 5.13 -7.75
N GLN A 266 15.27 6.32 -8.01
CA GLN A 266 14.88 7.14 -9.15
C GLN A 266 15.72 6.76 -10.37
N LEU A 267 15.06 6.23 -11.40
CA LEU A 267 15.68 5.81 -12.66
C LEU A 267 15.66 6.96 -13.66
N ASP A 268 16.78 7.25 -14.30
CA ASP A 268 16.95 8.32 -15.29
C ASP A 268 16.63 7.87 -16.73
N PHE A 269 15.83 6.83 -16.90
CA PHE A 269 15.33 6.31 -18.16
C PHE A 269 13.84 5.97 -18.08
N GLU A 270 13.18 5.81 -19.22
CA GLU A 270 11.78 5.39 -19.30
C GLU A 270 11.65 3.88 -19.15
N VAL A 271 10.76 3.43 -18.25
CA VAL A 271 10.37 2.03 -18.09
C VAL A 271 9.00 1.82 -18.74
N LEU A 272 9.01 1.39 -20.01
CA LEU A 272 7.81 1.15 -20.81
C LEU A 272 7.26 -0.28 -20.58
N ALA A 273 7.10 -0.64 -19.31
CA ALA A 273 6.58 -1.93 -18.85
C ALA A 273 5.73 -1.76 -17.60
N GLY A 274 4.91 -2.74 -17.25
CA GLY A 274 4.05 -2.72 -16.08
C GLY A 274 2.82 -1.81 -16.22
N GLU A 275 2.22 -1.41 -15.10
CA GLU A 275 0.99 -0.62 -15.08
C GLU A 275 1.21 0.82 -15.53
N LYS A 276 0.24 1.32 -16.30
CA LYS A 276 0.09 2.73 -16.65
C LYS A 276 -0.67 3.46 -15.55
N ARG A 277 -0.73 4.78 -15.65
CA ARG A 277 -1.54 5.61 -14.77
C ARG A 277 -3.02 5.22 -14.91
N PRO A 278 -3.76 5.03 -13.80
CA PRO A 278 -5.20 4.84 -13.86
C PRO A 278 -5.89 6.01 -14.57
N SER A 279 -7.03 5.75 -15.20
CA SER A 279 -7.83 6.82 -15.81
C SER A 279 -8.30 7.81 -14.74
N GLN A 280 -8.48 9.07 -15.12
CA GLN A 280 -8.99 10.10 -14.19
C GLN A 280 -10.38 9.74 -13.64
N ASP A 281 -11.16 8.97 -14.41
CA ASP A 281 -12.49 8.52 -14.01
C ASP A 281 -12.43 7.53 -12.84
N VAL A 282 -11.43 6.64 -12.81
CA VAL A 282 -11.18 5.75 -11.66
C VAL A 282 -10.90 6.56 -10.40
N VAL A 283 -10.00 7.55 -10.49
CA VAL A 283 -9.62 8.39 -9.35
C VAL A 283 -10.79 9.25 -8.85
N ARG A 284 -11.60 9.81 -9.76
CA ARG A 284 -12.76 10.63 -9.40
C ARG A 284 -13.90 9.84 -8.77
N THR A 285 -14.09 8.58 -9.19
CA THR A 285 -15.13 7.70 -8.64
C THR A 285 -14.76 7.18 -7.26
N MET A 286 -13.46 7.22 -6.91
CA MET A 286 -12.92 6.80 -5.61
C MET A 286 -12.93 7.89 -4.54
N THR A 287 -13.17 9.14 -4.88
CA THR A 287 -13.46 10.18 -3.90
C THR A 287 -14.91 10.02 -3.46
N TYR A 288 -15.11 9.68 -2.18
CA TYR A 288 -16.44 9.67 -1.58
C TYR A 288 -17.11 11.01 -1.83
N GLN A 289 -18.22 11.00 -2.58
CA GLN A 289 -19.18 12.09 -2.57
C GLN A 289 -20.31 11.64 -1.64
N PRO A 290 -20.59 12.39 -0.56
CA PRO A 290 -21.65 12.09 0.39
C PRO A 290 -23.03 12.02 -0.28
#